data_4a560a86328a921bec61e8659b761f98
#
_entry.id   4a560a86328a921bec61e8659b761f98
#
_cell.length_a   1.000
_cell.length_b   1.000
_cell.length_c   1.000
_cell.angle_alpha   90.00
_cell.angle_beta   90.00
_cell.angle_gamma   90.00
#
_symmetry.space_group_name_H-M   'P 1'
#
loop_
_entity.id
_entity.type
_entity.pdbx_description
1 polymer ?
#
loop_
_entity_poly.entity_id
_entity_poly.type
_entity_poly.pdbx_seq_one_letter_code
_entity_poly.pdbx_strand_id
1 'polypeptide(L)'
;MDGLVELIEQKKKRQSKSRDSDVNGTLPVETSPSANWFSQMSTSKSNKKVPLSSVTSIIDGLKRLYIQKLKPLEVTYRFNDFVSPLLTNSDFDAKPMVMLLGQYSTGKTTFIKHLLKSSYPGAHIGPEPTTDRFVVVMSGPDERSIPGNTVAVQADMPFNGLTTFGTSFLSKFECSQMPHPLLEHITFVDTPGVLSGEKQRTQRSYDFTGVTSWFASKCDLILLLFDPHKLDISDEFKRVISSLRGHDDKIRVVLNKADQVDTQQLMRVYGALMWSLGKVLNTPEVARVYIGSFNDKPINEHVIGPIGKELFEREQEDLLSDLKDIPKKACDRRINEFVKRARAAKIHAYIISHLKKAMPAMMGKAKVQQRLIDNLGDEFAKVQREFHLPAGDFPNVDQFREVLSGYNIDKFEKLKPKMIQGVDDMLGYDIPDVLKKFRNPYD
;
A
#
# COMPACT_ATOMS: atom_id res chain seq x y z
N MET A 1 2.55 -7.52 25.14
CA MET A 1 1.56 -7.68 24.07
C MET A 1 0.21 -7.10 24.44
N ASP A 2 -0.24 -7.34 25.64
CA ASP A 2 -1.46 -6.68 26.18
C ASP A 2 -1.37 -5.16 26.07
N GLY A 3 -0.17 -4.58 26.18
CA GLY A 3 0.09 -3.16 25.97
C GLY A 3 -0.19 -2.62 24.56
N LEU A 4 -0.14 -3.44 23.49
CA LEU A 4 -0.46 -2.99 22.13
C LEU A 4 -1.99 -2.79 21.98
N VAL A 5 -2.74 -3.77 22.43
CA VAL A 5 -4.21 -3.75 22.40
C VAL A 5 -4.75 -2.70 23.37
N GLU A 6 -4.20 -2.67 24.58
CA GLU A 6 -4.63 -1.75 25.65
C GLU A 6 -4.37 -0.27 25.30
N LEU A 7 -3.27 0.05 24.64
CA LEU A 7 -2.94 1.42 24.23
C LEU A 7 -3.85 1.92 23.08
N ILE A 8 -4.21 1.03 22.16
CA ILE A 8 -5.13 1.33 21.07
C ILE A 8 -6.55 1.50 21.60
N GLU A 9 -6.98 0.66 22.55
CA GLU A 9 -8.30 0.78 23.20
C GLU A 9 -8.42 2.00 24.11
N GLN A 10 -7.35 2.35 24.85
CA GLN A 10 -7.33 3.58 25.66
C GLN A 10 -7.46 4.84 24.80
N LYS A 11 -6.84 4.86 23.61
CA LYS A 11 -7.02 5.96 22.67
C LYS A 11 -8.47 6.06 22.16
N LYS A 12 -9.14 4.93 21.86
CA LYS A 12 -10.57 4.91 21.50
C LYS A 12 -11.48 5.45 22.63
N LYS A 13 -11.23 5.05 23.88
CA LYS A 13 -11.99 5.53 25.06
C LYS A 13 -11.81 7.02 25.34
N ARG A 14 -10.63 7.58 25.05
CA ARG A 14 -10.39 9.04 25.17
C ARG A 14 -11.14 9.84 24.11
N GLN A 15 -11.29 9.31 22.91
CA GLN A 15 -12.04 9.97 21.82
C GLN A 15 -13.56 9.94 22.03
N SER A 16 -14.11 8.91 22.68
CA SER A 16 -15.54 8.85 23.04
C SER A 16 -15.91 9.83 24.15
N LYS A 17 -15.00 10.06 25.12
CA LYS A 17 -15.22 11.03 26.20
C LYS A 17 -15.10 12.50 25.79
N SER A 18 -14.36 12.83 24.73
CA SER A 18 -14.28 14.22 24.23
C SER A 18 -15.49 14.65 23.39
N ARG A 19 -16.35 13.71 22.99
CA ARG A 19 -17.59 14.01 22.25
C ARG A 19 -18.78 14.41 23.12
N ASP A 20 -18.74 14.11 24.43
CA ASP A 20 -19.87 14.37 25.33
C ASP A 20 -19.73 15.68 26.15
N SER A 21 -18.67 16.47 25.93
CA SER A 21 -18.42 17.68 26.74
C SER A 21 -18.67 19.02 26.05
N ASP A 22 -19.06 19.06 24.77
CA ASP A 22 -19.29 20.32 24.03
C ASP A 22 -20.76 20.53 23.64
N VAL A 23 -21.64 20.52 24.63
CA VAL A 23 -23.00 21.07 24.51
C VAL A 23 -23.26 21.93 25.73
N ASN A 24 -22.94 23.21 25.64
CA ASN A 24 -23.65 24.35 26.21
C ASN A 24 -22.74 25.58 26.34
N GLY A 25 -23.19 26.70 25.76
CA GLY A 25 -22.60 28.01 26.02
C GLY A 25 -22.77 29.01 24.89
N THR A 26 -23.99 29.44 24.68
CA THR A 26 -24.34 30.67 23.95
C THR A 26 -23.85 31.90 24.66
N LEU A 27 -23.30 32.89 23.94
CA LEU A 27 -23.67 34.31 23.98
C LEU A 27 -22.92 35.11 22.90
N PRO A 28 -23.48 36.22 22.39
CA PRO A 28 -23.11 36.89 21.15
C PRO A 28 -22.19 38.11 21.38
N VAL A 29 -21.34 38.47 20.43
CA VAL A 29 -20.70 39.75 20.35
C VAL A 29 -20.86 40.35 18.96
N GLU A 30 -21.21 41.61 19.00
CA GLU A 30 -21.68 42.49 17.95
C GLU A 30 -20.63 42.87 16.88
N THR A 31 -21.18 43.28 15.80
CA THR A 31 -20.66 43.88 14.57
C THR A 31 -19.81 45.11 14.68
N SER A 32 -18.87 45.27 13.75
CA SER A 32 -18.63 46.57 13.10
C SER A 32 -18.06 46.40 11.69
N PRO A 33 -18.36 47.32 10.74
CA PRO A 33 -18.26 47.13 9.33
C PRO A 33 -17.06 47.86 8.74
N SER A 34 -16.26 47.15 7.91
CA SER A 34 -15.50 47.83 6.85
C SER A 34 -14.88 46.85 5.84
N ALA A 35 -15.12 47.16 4.61
CA ALA A 35 -14.45 46.78 3.38
C ALA A 35 -15.18 45.81 2.46
N ASN A 36 -16.26 46.31 1.93
CA ASN A 36 -16.90 45.88 0.67
C ASN A 36 -16.12 46.45 -0.53
N TRP A 37 -15.20 45.69 -1.10
CA TRP A 37 -14.71 45.96 -2.46
C TRP A 37 -14.21 44.74 -3.24
N PHE A 38 -14.29 43.54 -2.69
CA PHE A 38 -13.92 42.27 -3.35
C PHE A 38 -15.11 41.47 -3.93
N SER A 39 -16.30 42.05 -3.97
CA SER A 39 -17.52 41.35 -4.42
C SER A 39 -17.93 41.57 -5.86
N GLN A 40 -17.06 42.09 -6.72
CA GLN A 40 -17.38 42.32 -8.14
C GLN A 40 -16.27 41.83 -9.07
N MET A 41 -15.92 40.55 -9.01
CA MET A 41 -15.30 39.89 -10.16
C MET A 41 -15.49 38.36 -10.05
N SER A 42 -16.10 37.82 -11.12
CA SER A 42 -16.29 36.41 -11.46
C SER A 42 -17.56 35.72 -10.94
N THR A 43 -18.66 35.95 -11.64
CA THR A 43 -19.70 34.92 -11.81
C THR A 43 -19.20 33.82 -12.72
N SER A 44 -18.28 32.99 -12.29
CA SER A 44 -18.05 31.68 -12.85
C SER A 44 -18.88 30.68 -12.07
N LYS A 45 -19.78 29.97 -12.75
CA LYS A 45 -20.62 28.91 -12.18
C LYS A 45 -19.70 27.90 -11.46
N SER A 46 -19.66 27.98 -10.12
CA SER A 46 -18.84 27.11 -9.28
C SER A 46 -19.24 25.67 -9.50
N ASN A 47 -18.26 24.83 -9.87
CA ASN A 47 -18.35 23.39 -9.64
C ASN A 47 -18.75 23.18 -8.17
N LYS A 48 -19.83 22.41 -7.94
CA LYS A 48 -20.36 22.18 -6.59
C LYS A 48 -19.24 21.67 -5.69
N LYS A 49 -18.80 22.49 -4.72
CA LYS A 49 -17.93 22.03 -3.64
C LYS A 49 -18.60 20.87 -2.93
N VAL A 50 -17.84 19.84 -2.57
CA VAL A 50 -18.35 18.78 -1.72
C VAL A 50 -18.82 19.43 -0.42
N PRO A 51 -20.09 19.32 -0.01
CA PRO A 51 -20.52 19.91 1.24
C PRO A 51 -19.81 19.19 2.39
N LEU A 52 -18.80 19.85 2.97
CA LEU A 52 -18.04 19.34 4.11
C LEU A 52 -18.91 19.04 5.34
N SER A 53 -20.15 19.58 5.39
CA SER A 53 -21.12 19.30 6.44
C SER A 53 -21.55 17.84 6.54
N SER A 54 -21.43 17.07 5.45
CA SER A 54 -21.81 15.66 5.39
C SER A 54 -20.62 14.67 5.46
N VAL A 55 -19.40 15.17 5.57
CA VAL A 55 -18.17 14.36 5.70
C VAL A 55 -17.93 14.03 7.16
N THR A 56 -17.66 12.77 7.49
CA THR A 56 -17.51 12.27 8.86
C THR A 56 -16.06 11.98 9.26
N SER A 57 -15.18 11.75 8.28
CA SER A 57 -13.76 11.43 8.50
C SER A 57 -12.90 11.80 7.30
N ILE A 58 -11.56 11.79 7.43
CA ILE A 58 -10.62 11.97 6.32
C ILE A 58 -10.93 10.96 5.22
N ILE A 59 -11.08 9.69 5.55
CA ILE A 59 -11.34 8.60 4.59
C ILE A 59 -12.67 8.82 3.83
N ASP A 60 -13.74 9.20 4.54
CA ASP A 60 -15.01 9.54 3.90
C ASP A 60 -14.87 10.74 2.96
N GLY A 61 -14.09 11.74 3.37
CA GLY A 61 -13.75 12.88 2.51
C GLY A 61 -13.06 12.46 1.22
N LEU A 62 -12.01 11.63 1.31
CA LEU A 62 -11.27 11.13 0.14
C LEU A 62 -12.16 10.27 -0.77
N LYS A 63 -13.03 9.39 -0.22
CA LYS A 63 -14.00 8.62 -1.02
C LYS A 63 -14.91 9.52 -1.85
N ARG A 64 -15.48 10.55 -1.24
CA ARG A 64 -16.38 11.48 -1.93
C ARG A 64 -15.65 12.27 -3.02
N LEU A 65 -14.45 12.76 -2.72
CA LEU A 65 -13.62 13.46 -3.70
C LEU A 65 -13.26 12.54 -4.87
N TYR A 66 -12.94 11.28 -4.60
CA TYR A 66 -12.69 10.28 -5.62
C TYR A 66 -13.90 10.12 -6.56
N ILE A 67 -15.06 9.82 -5.99
CA ILE A 67 -16.27 9.56 -6.78
C ILE A 67 -16.71 10.79 -7.59
N GLN A 68 -16.59 11.99 -7.03
CA GLN A 68 -17.11 13.20 -7.65
C GLN A 68 -16.14 13.83 -8.65
N LYS A 69 -14.84 13.78 -8.41
CA LYS A 69 -13.85 14.52 -9.18
C LYS A 69 -12.83 13.65 -9.91
N LEU A 70 -12.26 12.66 -9.26
CA LEU A 70 -11.17 11.87 -9.83
C LEU A 70 -11.68 10.71 -10.71
N LYS A 71 -12.61 9.90 -10.22
CA LYS A 71 -13.15 8.75 -10.94
C LYS A 71 -13.72 9.11 -12.33
N PRO A 72 -14.47 10.21 -12.51
CA PRO A 72 -14.93 10.61 -13.84
C PRO A 72 -13.77 10.88 -14.81
N LEU A 73 -12.65 11.47 -14.35
CA LEU A 73 -11.45 11.68 -15.15
C LEU A 73 -10.82 10.34 -15.54
N GLU A 74 -10.61 9.44 -14.58
CA GLU A 74 -10.01 8.12 -14.79
C GLU A 74 -10.80 7.31 -15.83
N VAL A 75 -12.13 7.27 -15.72
CA VAL A 75 -13.00 6.55 -16.63
C VAL A 75 -12.98 7.18 -18.04
N THR A 76 -13.06 8.51 -18.12
CA THR A 76 -13.07 9.22 -19.41
C THR A 76 -11.82 8.96 -20.23
N TYR A 77 -10.65 8.93 -19.56
CA TYR A 77 -9.36 8.77 -20.23
C TYR A 77 -8.79 7.35 -20.09
N ARG A 78 -9.60 6.37 -19.64
CA ARG A 78 -9.22 4.96 -19.52
C ARG A 78 -7.97 4.71 -18.65
N PHE A 79 -7.80 5.48 -17.61
CA PHE A 79 -6.68 5.35 -16.70
C PHE A 79 -6.57 3.94 -16.10
N ASN A 80 -7.72 3.28 -15.87
CA ASN A 80 -7.79 1.92 -15.37
C ASN A 80 -7.18 0.87 -16.30
N ASP A 81 -7.15 1.13 -17.60
CA ASP A 81 -6.61 0.19 -18.58
C ASP A 81 -5.09 0.32 -18.72
N PHE A 82 -4.53 1.51 -18.44
CA PHE A 82 -3.13 1.83 -18.67
C PHE A 82 -2.25 1.83 -17.42
N VAL A 83 -2.81 2.19 -16.25
CA VAL A 83 -2.00 2.45 -15.06
C VAL A 83 -2.42 1.57 -13.89
N SER A 84 -3.65 1.69 -13.42
CA SER A 84 -4.12 0.89 -12.28
C SER A 84 -5.66 0.85 -12.21
N PRO A 85 -6.25 -0.24 -11.72
CA PRO A 85 -7.71 -0.39 -11.58
C PRO A 85 -8.36 0.76 -10.83
N LEU A 86 -9.65 0.97 -11.07
CA LEU A 86 -10.45 1.95 -10.32
C LEU A 86 -10.49 1.58 -8.85
N LEU A 87 -10.41 2.59 -7.98
CA LEU A 87 -10.55 2.39 -6.54
C LEU A 87 -12.00 2.04 -6.18
N THR A 88 -12.15 1.10 -5.28
CA THR A 88 -13.42 0.69 -4.69
C THR A 88 -13.57 1.27 -3.29
N ASN A 89 -14.78 1.22 -2.72
CA ASN A 89 -14.97 1.64 -1.33
C ASN A 89 -14.13 0.79 -0.37
N SER A 90 -13.98 -0.50 -0.66
CA SER A 90 -13.16 -1.42 0.14
C SER A 90 -11.66 -1.05 0.13
N ASP A 91 -11.14 -0.43 -0.93
CA ASP A 91 -9.76 0.07 -0.94
C ASP A 91 -9.55 1.22 0.06
N PHE A 92 -10.56 2.08 0.23
CA PHE A 92 -10.51 3.15 1.22
C PHE A 92 -10.74 2.66 2.66
N ASP A 93 -11.58 1.63 2.85
CA ASP A 93 -11.94 1.09 4.17
C ASP A 93 -10.98 0.00 4.65
N ALA A 94 -10.11 -0.51 3.76
CA ALA A 94 -9.14 -1.53 4.11
C ALA A 94 -8.34 -1.14 5.34
N LYS A 95 -8.15 -2.07 6.26
CA LYS A 95 -7.26 -1.87 7.39
C LYS A 95 -5.81 -1.86 6.90
N PRO A 96 -4.90 -1.21 7.64
CA PRO A 96 -3.47 -1.29 7.35
C PRO A 96 -3.00 -2.73 7.22
N MET A 97 -2.20 -3.03 6.20
CA MET A 97 -1.70 -4.37 5.95
C MET A 97 -0.20 -4.47 6.23
N VAL A 98 0.18 -5.56 6.89
CA VAL A 98 1.59 -5.94 7.16
C VAL A 98 1.89 -7.24 6.44
N MET A 99 2.79 -7.22 5.48
CA MET A 99 3.20 -8.39 4.73
C MET A 99 4.51 -8.96 5.29
N LEU A 100 4.55 -10.28 5.50
CA LEU A 100 5.74 -11.00 5.93
C LEU A 100 6.34 -11.74 4.74
N LEU A 101 7.57 -11.42 4.40
CA LEU A 101 8.36 -12.07 3.35
C LEU A 101 9.61 -12.71 3.93
N GLY A 102 10.09 -13.75 3.32
CA GLY A 102 11.32 -14.42 3.71
C GLY A 102 11.41 -15.82 3.14
N GLN A 103 12.59 -16.40 3.22
CA GLN A 103 12.82 -17.76 2.78
C GLN A 103 11.97 -18.76 3.58
N TYR A 104 11.97 -20.00 3.10
CA TYR A 104 11.34 -21.09 3.80
C TYR A 104 11.89 -21.26 5.23
N SER A 105 10.99 -21.50 6.19
CA SER A 105 11.34 -21.73 7.62
C SER A 105 11.96 -20.53 8.35
N THR A 106 11.85 -19.31 7.88
CA THR A 106 12.31 -18.11 8.62
C THR A 106 11.39 -17.71 9.78
N GLY A 107 10.26 -18.38 9.95
CA GLY A 107 9.33 -18.19 11.07
C GLY A 107 8.23 -17.16 10.83
N LYS A 108 7.81 -16.90 9.58
CA LYS A 108 6.74 -15.94 9.24
C LYS A 108 5.42 -16.24 9.95
N THR A 109 4.89 -17.43 9.76
CA THR A 109 3.66 -17.89 10.40
C THR A 109 3.78 -17.90 11.93
N THR A 110 4.93 -18.32 12.46
CA THR A 110 5.21 -18.31 13.91
C THR A 110 5.24 -16.88 14.46
N PHE A 111 5.77 -15.93 13.71
CA PHE A 111 5.78 -14.52 14.06
C PHE A 111 4.36 -13.97 14.21
N ILE A 112 3.47 -14.23 13.26
CA ILE A 112 2.05 -13.81 13.34
C ILE A 112 1.38 -14.45 14.57
N LYS A 113 1.56 -15.77 14.78
CA LYS A 113 1.02 -16.45 15.97
C LYS A 113 1.54 -15.87 17.27
N HIS A 114 2.83 -15.54 17.33
CA HIS A 114 3.42 -14.88 18.50
C HIS A 114 2.79 -13.51 18.77
N LEU A 115 2.48 -12.74 17.74
CA LEU A 115 1.78 -11.46 17.88
C LEU A 115 0.34 -11.62 18.34
N LEU A 116 -0.37 -12.61 17.79
CA LEU A 116 -1.77 -12.88 18.13
C LEU A 116 -1.94 -13.66 19.44
N LYS A 117 -0.88 -14.27 19.99
CA LYS A 117 -0.94 -15.21 21.12
C LYS A 117 -1.93 -16.37 20.91
N SER A 118 -2.31 -16.62 19.67
CA SER A 118 -3.22 -17.68 19.27
C SER A 118 -2.91 -18.17 17.86
N SER A 119 -3.40 -19.36 17.51
CA SER A 119 -3.36 -19.83 16.12
C SER A 119 -4.52 -19.22 15.34
N TYR A 120 -4.39 -19.14 14.02
CA TYR A 120 -5.46 -18.70 13.12
C TYR A 120 -5.81 -19.82 12.14
N PRO A 121 -7.06 -19.87 11.62
CA PRO A 121 -7.46 -20.85 10.60
C PRO A 121 -6.52 -20.85 9.39
N GLY A 122 -6.08 -22.02 8.92
CA GLY A 122 -5.11 -22.14 7.81
C GLY A 122 -3.64 -21.95 8.21
N ALA A 123 -3.33 -21.69 9.50
CA ALA A 123 -1.95 -21.64 9.99
C ALA A 123 -1.38 -23.05 10.11
N HIS A 124 -0.41 -23.38 9.26
CA HIS A 124 0.31 -24.65 9.34
C HIS A 124 1.75 -24.40 9.77
N ILE A 125 2.17 -25.02 10.88
CA ILE A 125 3.54 -24.99 11.37
C ILE A 125 4.06 -26.42 11.49
N GLY A 126 5.17 -26.71 10.82
CA GLY A 126 5.81 -28.02 10.85
C GLY A 126 7.23 -27.97 10.32
N PRO A 127 7.97 -29.08 10.39
CA PRO A 127 9.33 -29.19 9.87
C PRO A 127 9.41 -29.19 8.33
N GLU A 128 8.32 -29.53 7.67
CA GLU A 128 8.20 -29.51 6.19
C GLU A 128 7.68 -28.18 5.68
N PRO A 129 7.75 -27.90 4.36
CA PRO A 129 7.16 -26.71 3.76
C PRO A 129 5.65 -26.64 4.03
N THR A 130 5.28 -25.89 5.07
CA THR A 130 3.90 -25.91 5.60
C THR A 130 3.03 -24.85 4.97
N THR A 131 3.59 -23.69 4.59
CA THR A 131 2.83 -22.60 3.97
C THR A 131 3.14 -22.56 2.48
N ASP A 132 2.27 -23.17 1.68
CA ASP A 132 2.34 -23.20 0.21
C ASP A 132 1.43 -22.15 -0.45
N ARG A 133 0.70 -21.38 0.35
CA ARG A 133 -0.30 -20.42 -0.08
C ARG A 133 -0.13 -19.06 0.61
N PHE A 134 -0.70 -18.02 0.01
CA PHE A 134 -0.86 -16.72 0.66
C PHE A 134 -2.05 -16.77 1.61
N VAL A 135 -1.85 -16.38 2.86
CA VAL A 135 -2.92 -16.31 3.85
C VAL A 135 -3.03 -14.87 4.37
N VAL A 136 -4.16 -14.25 4.12
CA VAL A 136 -4.50 -12.95 4.72
C VAL A 136 -5.21 -13.20 6.04
N VAL A 137 -4.66 -12.71 7.14
CA VAL A 137 -5.21 -12.86 8.50
C VAL A 137 -5.84 -11.53 8.91
N MET A 138 -7.15 -11.50 9.10
CA MET A 138 -7.90 -10.29 9.36
C MET A 138 -9.01 -10.51 10.40
N SER A 139 -9.53 -9.42 10.95
CA SER A 139 -10.67 -9.47 11.88
C SER A 139 -11.92 -10.01 11.19
N GLY A 140 -12.64 -10.85 11.90
CA GLY A 140 -13.96 -11.34 11.53
C GLY A 140 -14.78 -11.70 12.75
N PRO A 141 -16.09 -11.89 12.61
CA PRO A 141 -16.96 -12.24 13.73
C PRO A 141 -16.66 -13.64 14.29
N ASP A 142 -16.23 -14.56 13.43
CA ASP A 142 -15.99 -15.96 13.76
C ASP A 142 -14.64 -16.42 13.21
N GLU A 143 -14.11 -17.49 13.80
CA GLU A 143 -12.92 -18.19 13.28
C GLU A 143 -13.30 -19.00 12.04
N ARG A 144 -12.85 -18.53 10.88
CA ARG A 144 -13.10 -19.24 9.60
C ARG A 144 -12.02 -18.96 8.57
N SER A 145 -11.86 -19.89 7.66
CA SER A 145 -11.07 -19.72 6.45
C SER A 145 -12.00 -19.57 5.24
N ILE A 146 -11.71 -18.58 4.39
CA ILE A 146 -12.46 -18.29 3.16
C ILE A 146 -11.52 -18.51 1.97
N PRO A 147 -11.90 -19.39 1.02
CA PRO A 147 -11.09 -19.63 -0.17
C PRO A 147 -10.88 -18.38 -1.03
N GLY A 148 -9.68 -18.27 -1.64
CA GLY A 148 -9.28 -17.11 -2.43
C GLY A 148 -10.22 -16.77 -3.59
N ASN A 149 -10.80 -17.77 -4.25
CA ASN A 149 -11.80 -17.55 -5.31
C ASN A 149 -13.02 -16.77 -4.81
N THR A 150 -13.45 -17.03 -3.58
CA THR A 150 -14.59 -16.32 -2.95
C THR A 150 -14.19 -14.92 -2.54
N VAL A 151 -13.02 -14.77 -1.88
CA VAL A 151 -12.51 -13.48 -1.40
C VAL A 151 -12.27 -12.49 -2.55
N ALA A 152 -11.73 -12.99 -3.66
CA ALA A 152 -11.37 -12.13 -4.80
C ALA A 152 -12.57 -11.55 -5.57
N VAL A 153 -13.78 -12.10 -5.38
CA VAL A 153 -15.01 -11.58 -6.02
C VAL A 153 -15.89 -10.77 -5.07
N GLN A 154 -15.58 -10.75 -3.77
CA GLN A 154 -16.34 -9.99 -2.79
C GLN A 154 -16.06 -8.48 -2.93
N ALA A 155 -17.13 -7.69 -3.10
CA ALA A 155 -17.01 -6.25 -3.31
C ALA A 155 -16.60 -5.45 -2.07
N ASP A 156 -16.81 -6.00 -0.88
CA ASP A 156 -16.45 -5.44 0.42
C ASP A 156 -14.99 -5.75 0.83
N MET A 157 -14.32 -6.63 0.08
CA MET A 157 -12.92 -7.01 0.31
C MET A 157 -11.98 -6.30 -0.68
N PRO A 158 -10.80 -5.84 -0.25
CA PRO A 158 -9.85 -5.10 -1.10
C PRO A 158 -8.96 -6.02 -1.96
N PHE A 159 -9.47 -7.20 -2.37
CA PHE A 159 -8.71 -8.27 -3.03
C PHE A 159 -9.18 -8.59 -4.45
N ASN A 160 -10.15 -7.86 -5.00
CA ASN A 160 -10.70 -8.14 -6.33
C ASN A 160 -9.66 -8.00 -7.46
N GLY A 161 -8.63 -7.17 -7.30
CA GLY A 161 -7.50 -7.10 -8.24
C GLY A 161 -6.67 -8.37 -8.36
N LEU A 162 -6.78 -9.31 -7.41
CA LEU A 162 -6.08 -10.61 -7.45
C LEU A 162 -6.64 -11.57 -8.50
N THR A 163 -7.83 -11.31 -9.02
CA THR A 163 -8.41 -12.10 -10.13
C THR A 163 -7.55 -12.09 -11.39
N THR A 164 -6.74 -11.06 -11.59
CA THR A 164 -5.81 -10.94 -12.73
C THR A 164 -4.72 -12.01 -12.75
N PHE A 165 -4.40 -12.61 -11.58
CA PHE A 165 -3.40 -13.68 -11.47
C PHE A 165 -3.97 -15.08 -11.76
N GLY A 166 -5.25 -15.18 -12.09
CA GLY A 166 -5.91 -16.41 -12.52
C GLY A 166 -6.21 -17.40 -11.40
N THR A 167 -6.90 -18.48 -11.79
CA THR A 167 -7.39 -19.52 -10.85
C THR A 167 -6.26 -20.29 -10.18
N SER A 168 -5.12 -20.44 -10.87
CA SER A 168 -3.93 -21.11 -10.30
C SER A 168 -3.42 -20.44 -9.04
N PHE A 169 -3.41 -19.10 -9.03
CA PHE A 169 -3.08 -18.33 -7.83
C PHE A 169 -4.22 -18.37 -6.81
N LEU A 170 -5.46 -18.14 -7.24
CA LEU A 170 -6.60 -18.04 -6.32
C LEU A 170 -6.85 -19.33 -5.53
N SER A 171 -6.47 -20.50 -6.07
CA SER A 171 -6.47 -21.77 -5.33
C SER A 171 -5.39 -21.86 -4.24
N LYS A 172 -4.37 -21.01 -4.32
CA LYS A 172 -3.26 -20.85 -3.35
C LYS A 172 -3.37 -19.57 -2.56
N PHE A 173 -4.54 -18.96 -2.54
CA PHE A 173 -4.88 -17.78 -1.75
C PHE A 173 -6.01 -18.10 -0.78
N GLU A 174 -5.93 -17.60 0.44
CA GLU A 174 -6.88 -17.87 1.51
C GLU A 174 -7.00 -16.65 2.42
N CYS A 175 -8.21 -16.40 2.93
CA CYS A 175 -8.45 -15.37 3.93
C CYS A 175 -8.87 -16.04 5.23
N SER A 176 -8.06 -15.87 6.26
CA SER A 176 -8.32 -16.31 7.62
C SER A 176 -8.97 -15.18 8.42
N GLN A 177 -10.16 -15.41 8.93
CA GLN A 177 -10.88 -14.46 9.78
C GLN A 177 -10.96 -15.00 11.21
N MET A 178 -10.76 -14.12 12.18
CA MET A 178 -10.96 -14.43 13.60
C MET A 178 -11.22 -13.17 14.43
N PRO A 179 -12.00 -13.26 15.52
CA PRO A 179 -12.16 -12.16 16.45
C PRO A 179 -10.87 -11.99 17.28
N HIS A 180 -10.14 -10.91 17.01
CA HIS A 180 -8.94 -10.59 17.78
C HIS A 180 -8.70 -9.07 17.82
N PRO A 181 -8.41 -8.47 19.01
CA PRO A 181 -8.26 -7.02 19.15
C PRO A 181 -7.21 -6.42 18.24
N LEU A 182 -6.06 -7.08 18.04
CA LEU A 182 -5.01 -6.59 17.14
C LEU A 182 -5.49 -6.56 15.68
N LEU A 183 -6.27 -7.56 15.26
CA LEU A 183 -6.79 -7.65 13.89
C LEU A 183 -7.90 -6.63 13.60
N GLU A 184 -8.49 -6.00 14.62
CA GLU A 184 -9.38 -4.86 14.42
C GLU A 184 -8.65 -3.65 13.81
N HIS A 185 -7.33 -3.57 13.96
CA HIS A 185 -6.52 -2.44 13.55
C HIS A 185 -5.55 -2.74 12.42
N ILE A 186 -5.10 -3.99 12.29
CA ILE A 186 -4.06 -4.42 11.33
C ILE A 186 -4.50 -5.73 10.68
N THR A 187 -4.20 -5.87 9.40
CA THR A 187 -4.32 -7.12 8.65
C THR A 187 -2.94 -7.66 8.36
N PHE A 188 -2.69 -8.96 8.60
CA PHE A 188 -1.42 -9.60 8.24
C PHE A 188 -1.54 -10.36 6.93
N VAL A 189 -0.45 -10.39 6.16
CA VAL A 189 -0.32 -11.22 4.96
C VAL A 189 0.83 -12.17 5.17
N ASP A 190 0.51 -13.43 5.46
CA ASP A 190 1.48 -14.52 5.52
C ASP A 190 1.75 -15.04 4.11
N THR A 191 3.01 -15.08 3.71
CA THR A 191 3.41 -15.48 2.36
C THR A 191 4.11 -16.82 2.35
N PRO A 192 3.99 -17.59 1.25
CA PRO A 192 4.81 -18.78 1.06
C PRO A 192 6.30 -18.45 1.17
N GLY A 193 7.08 -19.37 1.70
CA GLY A 193 8.52 -19.20 1.74
C GLY A 193 9.11 -19.05 0.33
N VAL A 194 10.04 -18.10 0.15
CA VAL A 194 10.80 -18.00 -1.09
C VAL A 194 11.70 -19.22 -1.21
N LEU A 195 11.72 -19.82 -2.39
CA LEU A 195 12.42 -21.07 -2.65
C LEU A 195 13.84 -20.82 -3.19
N SER A 196 14.78 -21.69 -2.86
CA SER A 196 16.19 -21.52 -3.22
C SER A 196 16.67 -22.40 -4.38
N GLY A 197 15.80 -23.18 -5.03
CA GLY A 197 16.19 -24.11 -6.10
C GLY A 197 15.36 -23.96 -7.38
N GLU A 198 16.01 -24.17 -8.55
CA GLU A 198 15.32 -24.09 -9.85
C GLU A 198 14.17 -25.11 -9.99
N LYS A 199 14.37 -26.35 -9.50
CA LYS A 199 13.34 -27.40 -9.53
C LYS A 199 12.10 -27.02 -8.72
N GLN A 200 12.26 -26.26 -7.64
CA GLN A 200 11.14 -25.85 -6.78
C GLN A 200 10.40 -24.64 -7.37
N ARG A 201 11.08 -23.78 -8.15
CA ARG A 201 10.47 -22.66 -8.86
C ARG A 201 9.50 -23.12 -9.95
N THR A 202 9.85 -24.16 -10.70
CA THR A 202 9.01 -24.74 -11.77
C THR A 202 7.73 -25.39 -11.23
N GLN A 203 7.65 -25.66 -9.93
CA GLN A 203 6.46 -26.22 -9.29
C GLN A 203 5.38 -25.17 -8.95
N ARG A 204 5.71 -23.86 -8.97
CA ARG A 204 4.70 -22.82 -8.77
C ARG A 204 3.94 -22.57 -10.08
N SER A 205 2.64 -22.77 -10.03
CA SER A 205 1.74 -22.60 -11.19
C SER A 205 1.27 -21.16 -11.42
N TYR A 206 1.83 -20.18 -10.68
CA TYR A 206 1.46 -18.76 -10.74
C TYR A 206 2.66 -17.84 -10.58
N ASP A 207 2.51 -16.59 -11.02
CA ASP A 207 3.55 -15.54 -10.88
C ASP A 207 3.65 -15.04 -9.43
N PHE A 208 4.55 -15.63 -8.66
CA PHE A 208 4.81 -15.26 -7.27
C PHE A 208 5.32 -13.81 -7.13
N THR A 209 6.18 -13.37 -8.05
CA THR A 209 6.76 -12.03 -8.00
C THR A 209 5.70 -10.96 -8.26
N GLY A 210 4.86 -11.17 -9.27
CA GLY A 210 3.76 -10.26 -9.58
C GLY A 210 2.73 -10.17 -8.43
N VAL A 211 2.35 -11.31 -7.85
CA VAL A 211 1.45 -11.35 -6.68
C VAL A 211 2.08 -10.61 -5.49
N THR A 212 3.36 -10.85 -5.21
CA THR A 212 4.06 -10.18 -4.10
C THR A 212 4.14 -8.66 -4.33
N SER A 213 4.42 -8.22 -5.54
CA SER A 213 4.43 -6.80 -5.92
C SER A 213 3.04 -6.16 -5.76
N TRP A 214 1.98 -6.89 -6.14
CA TRP A 214 0.61 -6.43 -5.93
C TRP A 214 0.30 -6.21 -4.45
N PHE A 215 0.63 -7.17 -3.58
CA PHE A 215 0.47 -7.01 -2.13
C PHE A 215 1.33 -5.87 -1.58
N ALA A 216 2.58 -5.74 -2.03
CA ALA A 216 3.47 -4.66 -1.60
C ALA A 216 2.89 -3.26 -1.87
N SER A 217 2.21 -3.09 -3.01
CA SER A 217 1.52 -1.84 -3.34
C SER A 217 0.38 -1.50 -2.37
N LYS A 218 -0.26 -2.52 -1.79
CA LYS A 218 -1.39 -2.38 -0.85
C LYS A 218 -0.96 -2.35 0.62
N CYS A 219 0.21 -2.91 0.93
CA CYS A 219 0.71 -3.00 2.30
C CYS A 219 1.28 -1.67 2.81
N ASP A 220 1.15 -1.47 4.12
CA ASP A 220 1.69 -0.34 4.86
C ASP A 220 3.06 -0.63 5.46
N LEU A 221 3.36 -1.90 5.69
CA LEU A 221 4.65 -2.39 6.17
C LEU A 221 4.98 -3.73 5.52
N ILE A 222 6.24 -3.93 5.19
CA ILE A 222 6.80 -5.18 4.66
C ILE A 222 7.92 -5.63 5.57
N LEU A 223 7.75 -6.78 6.22
CA LEU A 223 8.74 -7.39 7.09
C LEU A 223 9.51 -8.45 6.30
N LEU A 224 10.81 -8.24 6.07
CA LEU A 224 11.71 -9.21 5.47
C LEU A 224 12.36 -10.04 6.60
N LEU A 225 11.93 -11.30 6.77
CA LEU A 225 12.42 -12.20 7.80
C LEU A 225 13.61 -13.03 7.31
N PHE A 226 14.69 -12.99 8.08
CA PHE A 226 15.90 -13.79 7.87
C PHE A 226 16.13 -14.73 9.06
N ASP A 227 16.83 -15.83 8.80
CA ASP A 227 17.26 -16.83 9.76
C ASP A 227 18.81 -16.80 9.83
N PRO A 228 19.44 -16.77 11.01
CA PRO A 228 20.90 -16.74 11.16
C PRO A 228 21.64 -17.83 10.38
N HIS A 229 20.99 -18.97 10.20
CA HIS A 229 21.56 -20.11 9.47
C HIS A 229 21.28 -20.09 7.95
N LYS A 230 20.52 -19.09 7.47
CA LYS A 230 20.09 -18.98 6.06
C LYS A 230 20.21 -17.55 5.55
N LEU A 231 21.43 -17.04 5.51
CA LEU A 231 21.71 -15.66 5.08
C LEU A 231 21.87 -15.51 3.56
N ASP A 232 22.00 -16.63 2.85
CA ASP A 232 22.13 -16.59 1.39
C ASP A 232 20.82 -16.14 0.76
N ILE A 233 20.88 -15.01 0.02
CA ILE A 233 19.73 -14.48 -0.69
C ILE A 233 19.69 -15.14 -2.07
N SER A 234 18.77 -16.10 -2.24
CA SER A 234 18.56 -16.80 -3.51
C SER A 234 18.19 -15.83 -4.64
N ASP A 235 18.43 -16.22 -5.88
CA ASP A 235 18.09 -15.37 -7.03
C ASP A 235 16.58 -15.10 -7.15
N GLU A 236 15.73 -16.01 -6.70
CA GLU A 236 14.29 -15.74 -6.60
C GLU A 236 14.03 -14.64 -5.57
N PHE A 237 14.66 -14.73 -4.38
CA PHE A 237 14.49 -13.73 -3.34
C PHE A 237 15.04 -12.36 -3.76
N LYS A 238 16.17 -12.31 -4.49
CA LYS A 238 16.67 -11.07 -5.10
C LYS A 238 15.66 -10.45 -6.06
N ARG A 239 15.01 -11.27 -6.91
CA ARG A 239 13.96 -10.79 -7.83
C ARG A 239 12.74 -10.25 -7.07
N VAL A 240 12.31 -10.96 -6.04
CA VAL A 240 11.21 -10.52 -5.18
C VAL A 240 11.56 -9.19 -4.51
N ILE A 241 12.72 -9.06 -3.86
CA ILE A 241 13.14 -7.80 -3.25
C ILE A 241 13.26 -6.68 -4.31
N SER A 242 13.79 -6.99 -5.49
CA SER A 242 13.89 -6.02 -6.59
C SER A 242 12.51 -5.56 -7.09
N SER A 243 11.48 -6.41 -7.02
CA SER A 243 10.10 -6.03 -7.37
C SER A 243 9.44 -5.10 -6.34
N LEU A 244 10.02 -4.98 -5.14
CA LEU A 244 9.56 -4.07 -4.09
C LEU A 244 10.11 -2.64 -4.26
N ARG A 245 10.90 -2.35 -5.28
CA ARG A 245 11.43 -1.00 -5.54
C ARG A 245 10.31 0.02 -5.62
N GLY A 246 10.54 1.17 -4.98
CA GLY A 246 9.52 2.22 -4.84
C GLY A 246 8.64 2.08 -3.59
N HIS A 247 8.85 1.01 -2.80
CA HIS A 247 8.22 0.77 -1.51
C HIS A 247 9.27 0.65 -0.37
N ASP A 248 10.47 1.18 -0.59
CA ASP A 248 11.61 1.04 0.31
C ASP A 248 11.33 1.61 1.70
N ASP A 249 10.54 2.67 1.78
CA ASP A 249 10.07 3.29 3.03
C ASP A 249 9.22 2.36 3.91
N LYS A 250 8.56 1.36 3.30
CA LYS A 250 7.72 0.36 3.98
C LYS A 250 8.51 -0.86 4.44
N ILE A 251 9.76 -1.05 4.00
CA ILE A 251 10.55 -2.25 4.27
C ILE A 251 11.22 -2.16 5.64
N ARG A 252 11.10 -3.23 6.44
CA ARG A 252 11.87 -3.47 7.65
C ARG A 252 12.43 -4.88 7.59
N VAL A 253 13.64 -5.04 8.10
CA VAL A 253 14.32 -6.34 8.12
C VAL A 253 14.30 -6.90 9.55
N VAL A 254 14.02 -8.18 9.66
CA VAL A 254 13.97 -8.89 10.93
C VAL A 254 14.92 -10.11 10.86
N LEU A 255 15.96 -10.12 11.67
CA LEU A 255 16.79 -11.30 11.91
C LEU A 255 16.13 -12.09 13.04
N ASN A 256 15.29 -13.05 12.64
CA ASN A 256 14.53 -13.89 13.57
C ASN A 256 15.36 -15.10 14.01
N LYS A 257 14.98 -15.77 15.10
CA LYS A 257 15.69 -16.93 15.68
C LYS A 257 17.14 -16.62 16.09
N ALA A 258 17.41 -15.40 16.46
CA ALA A 258 18.76 -14.95 16.81
C ALA A 258 19.28 -15.60 18.10
N ASP A 259 18.40 -16.20 18.90
CA ASP A 259 18.73 -16.99 20.10
C ASP A 259 19.37 -18.38 19.80
N GLN A 260 19.47 -18.75 18.51
CA GLN A 260 20.09 -20.00 18.08
C GLN A 260 21.61 -19.87 17.84
N VAL A 261 22.15 -18.67 17.91
CA VAL A 261 23.57 -18.37 17.72
C VAL A 261 24.11 -17.56 18.91
N ASP A 262 25.37 -17.77 19.26
CA ASP A 262 26.02 -16.99 20.31
C ASP A 262 26.29 -15.55 19.90
N THR A 263 26.57 -14.68 20.84
CA THR A 263 26.77 -13.23 20.60
C THR A 263 27.88 -12.95 19.60
N GLN A 264 28.97 -13.72 19.58
CA GLN A 264 30.06 -13.52 18.63
C GLN A 264 29.64 -13.92 17.21
N GLN A 265 28.93 -15.03 17.07
CA GLN A 265 28.38 -15.49 15.82
C GLN A 265 27.31 -14.51 15.31
N LEU A 266 26.46 -13.97 16.20
CA LEU A 266 25.43 -13.00 15.88
C LEU A 266 26.02 -11.74 15.22
N MET A 267 27.14 -11.22 15.74
CA MET A 267 27.82 -10.07 15.12
C MET A 267 28.29 -10.37 13.69
N ARG A 268 28.82 -11.57 13.45
CA ARG A 268 29.26 -12.00 12.10
C ARG A 268 28.07 -12.18 11.16
N VAL A 269 27.00 -12.80 11.64
CA VAL A 269 25.74 -12.99 10.93
C VAL A 269 25.13 -11.64 10.53
N TYR A 270 25.07 -10.71 11.48
CA TYR A 270 24.58 -9.37 11.24
C TYR A 270 25.36 -8.64 10.14
N GLY A 271 26.70 -8.67 10.22
CA GLY A 271 27.56 -8.07 9.20
C GLY A 271 27.37 -8.72 7.81
N ALA A 272 27.26 -10.05 7.75
CA ALA A 272 27.02 -10.77 6.50
C ALA A 272 25.63 -10.45 5.92
N LEU A 273 24.60 -10.34 6.76
CA LEU A 273 23.27 -9.94 6.33
C LEU A 273 23.27 -8.53 5.75
N MET A 274 23.89 -7.56 6.43
CA MET A 274 24.01 -6.18 5.96
C MET A 274 24.74 -6.10 4.62
N TRP A 275 25.83 -6.85 4.46
CA TRP A 275 26.54 -6.95 3.19
C TRP A 275 25.69 -7.52 2.05
N SER A 276 24.89 -8.55 2.35
CA SER A 276 24.01 -9.19 1.37
C SER A 276 22.84 -8.27 0.98
N LEU A 277 22.24 -7.57 1.95
CA LEU A 277 21.17 -6.60 1.73
C LEU A 277 21.64 -5.40 0.90
N GLY A 278 22.84 -4.87 1.16
CA GLY A 278 23.42 -3.75 0.41
C GLY A 278 23.62 -4.03 -1.08
N LYS A 279 23.66 -5.31 -1.49
CA LYS A 279 23.74 -5.70 -2.91
C LYS A 279 22.36 -5.75 -3.60
N VAL A 280 21.30 -5.83 -2.84
CA VAL A 280 19.93 -6.06 -3.34
C VAL A 280 19.04 -4.85 -3.15
N LEU A 281 19.15 -4.19 -2.00
CA LEU A 281 18.46 -2.93 -1.70
C LEU A 281 19.28 -1.77 -2.28
N ASN A 282 18.74 -1.11 -3.28
CA ASN A 282 19.34 0.06 -3.93
C ASN A 282 18.97 1.36 -3.21
N THR A 283 19.05 1.39 -1.88
CA THR A 283 18.78 2.57 -1.08
C THR A 283 20.09 3.20 -0.62
N PRO A 284 20.20 4.54 -0.58
CA PRO A 284 21.38 5.22 -0.04
C PRO A 284 21.51 5.04 1.48
N GLU A 285 20.43 4.65 2.14
CA GLU A 285 20.38 4.43 3.58
C GLU A 285 20.50 2.95 3.94
N VAL A 286 21.15 2.71 5.07
CA VAL A 286 21.29 1.36 5.61
C VAL A 286 19.94 0.92 6.20
N ALA A 287 19.40 -0.19 5.72
CA ALA A 287 18.14 -0.72 6.25
C ALA A 287 18.28 -1.09 7.73
N ARG A 288 17.31 -0.67 8.55
CA ARG A 288 17.25 -1.10 9.96
C ARG A 288 16.93 -2.59 10.03
N VAL A 289 17.71 -3.31 10.81
CA VAL A 289 17.53 -4.73 11.10
C VAL A 289 17.15 -4.90 12.56
N TYR A 290 15.96 -5.41 12.82
CA TYR A 290 15.52 -5.85 14.15
C TYR A 290 16.07 -7.25 14.44
N ILE A 291 16.61 -7.45 15.62
CA ILE A 291 17.22 -8.72 16.03
C ILE A 291 16.40 -9.33 17.15
N GLY A 292 16.02 -10.60 17.03
CA GLY A 292 15.29 -11.25 18.11
C GLY A 292 14.85 -12.68 17.80
N SER A 293 14.11 -13.24 18.74
CA SER A 293 13.46 -14.54 18.61
C SER A 293 11.95 -14.37 18.82
N PHE A 294 11.23 -14.25 17.72
CA PHE A 294 9.79 -13.93 17.74
C PHE A 294 8.96 -15.22 17.72
N ASN A 295 8.95 -15.90 18.86
CA ASN A 295 8.15 -17.10 19.11
C ASN A 295 7.76 -17.17 20.59
N ASP A 296 6.88 -18.13 20.95
CA ASP A 296 6.41 -18.29 22.34
C ASP A 296 7.29 -19.19 23.21
N LYS A 297 8.44 -19.65 22.70
CA LYS A 297 9.40 -20.41 23.48
C LYS A 297 10.27 -19.46 24.30
N PRO A 298 10.72 -19.87 25.49
CA PRO A 298 11.67 -19.07 26.26
C PRO A 298 12.97 -18.89 25.48
N ILE A 299 13.52 -17.68 25.53
CA ILE A 299 14.81 -17.36 24.90
C ILE A 299 15.92 -18.23 25.52
N ASN A 300 16.81 -18.73 24.69
CA ASN A 300 17.94 -19.54 25.15
C ASN A 300 19.04 -18.66 25.76
N GLU A 301 18.86 -18.29 27.04
CA GLU A 301 19.78 -17.42 27.79
C GLU A 301 21.19 -17.99 27.92
N HIS A 302 21.33 -19.30 27.87
CA HIS A 302 22.67 -19.95 27.96
C HIS A 302 23.52 -19.66 26.70
N VAL A 303 22.90 -19.44 25.55
CA VAL A 303 23.60 -19.16 24.30
C VAL A 303 23.90 -17.67 24.14
N ILE A 304 22.91 -16.81 24.41
CA ILE A 304 23.01 -15.37 24.12
C ILE A 304 23.57 -14.55 25.30
N GLY A 305 23.51 -15.08 26.53
CA GLY A 305 23.89 -14.36 27.74
C GLY A 305 22.97 -13.19 28.09
N PRO A 306 23.22 -12.49 29.22
CA PRO A 306 22.35 -11.40 29.69
C PRO A 306 22.32 -10.19 28.75
N ILE A 307 23.44 -9.86 28.13
CA ILE A 307 23.51 -8.72 27.16
C ILE A 307 22.67 -8.98 25.92
N GLY A 308 22.69 -10.22 25.42
CA GLY A 308 21.87 -10.58 24.25
C GLY A 308 20.38 -10.57 24.57
N LYS A 309 19.98 -10.96 25.78
CA LYS A 309 18.59 -10.89 26.23
C LYS A 309 18.10 -9.46 26.27
N GLU A 310 18.83 -8.55 26.89
CA GLU A 310 18.47 -7.12 26.95
C GLU A 310 18.36 -6.51 25.53
N LEU A 311 19.28 -6.86 24.63
CA LEU A 311 19.22 -6.44 23.23
C LEU A 311 17.91 -6.90 22.57
N PHE A 312 17.55 -8.19 22.71
CA PHE A 312 16.35 -8.73 22.07
C PHE A 312 15.07 -8.13 22.63
N GLU A 313 15.00 -7.87 23.92
CA GLU A 313 13.86 -7.20 24.55
C GLU A 313 13.66 -5.78 23.99
N ARG A 314 14.74 -4.99 23.88
CA ARG A 314 14.69 -3.64 23.28
C ARG A 314 14.29 -3.66 21.81
N GLU A 315 14.90 -4.53 21.02
CA GLU A 315 14.59 -4.64 19.58
C GLU A 315 13.15 -5.12 19.36
N GLN A 316 12.63 -5.97 20.24
CA GLN A 316 11.23 -6.39 20.21
C GLN A 316 10.29 -5.23 20.56
N GLU A 317 10.61 -4.44 21.58
CA GLU A 317 9.83 -3.24 21.94
C GLU A 317 9.81 -2.22 20.80
N ASP A 318 10.95 -1.98 20.17
CA ASP A 318 11.07 -1.06 19.04
C ASP A 318 10.24 -1.53 17.85
N LEU A 319 10.30 -2.82 17.49
CA LEU A 319 9.47 -3.39 16.42
C LEU A 319 7.98 -3.30 16.76
N LEU A 320 7.61 -3.59 18.01
CA LEU A 320 6.23 -3.45 18.48
C LEU A 320 5.75 -1.97 18.43
N SER A 321 6.64 -1.04 18.74
CA SER A 321 6.35 0.39 18.63
C SER A 321 6.10 0.78 17.17
N ASP A 322 6.92 0.32 16.23
CA ASP A 322 6.69 0.54 14.79
C ASP A 322 5.35 -0.04 14.32
N LEU A 323 4.99 -1.25 14.81
CA LEU A 323 3.68 -1.87 14.49
C LEU A 323 2.51 -1.06 15.08
N LYS A 324 2.66 -0.50 16.28
CA LYS A 324 1.65 0.37 16.93
C LYS A 324 1.39 1.64 16.14
N ASP A 325 2.41 2.18 15.48
CA ASP A 325 2.32 3.41 14.72
C ASP A 325 1.74 3.21 13.31
N ILE A 326 1.61 1.96 12.83
CA ILE A 326 1.12 1.68 11.47
C ILE A 326 -0.24 2.34 11.19
N PRO A 327 -1.28 2.22 12.05
CA PRO A 327 -2.58 2.80 11.75
C PRO A 327 -2.52 4.32 11.54
N LYS A 328 -1.67 5.03 12.32
CA LYS A 328 -1.44 6.46 12.16
C LYS A 328 -0.74 6.79 10.84
N LYS A 329 0.39 6.12 10.57
CA LYS A 329 1.18 6.29 9.35
C LYS A 329 0.40 5.88 8.09
N ALA A 330 -0.54 4.92 8.20
CA ALA A 330 -1.37 4.48 7.09
C ALA A 330 -2.36 5.55 6.60
N CYS A 331 -2.91 6.34 7.51
CA CYS A 331 -3.79 7.46 7.12
C CYS A 331 -3.04 8.46 6.25
N ASP A 332 -1.86 8.92 6.70
CA ASP A 332 -1.04 9.88 5.97
C ASP A 332 -0.57 9.30 4.62
N ARG A 333 -0.21 8.03 4.60
CA ARG A 333 0.19 7.35 3.37
C ARG A 333 -0.94 7.28 2.36
N ARG A 334 -2.17 6.94 2.77
CA ARG A 334 -3.34 6.94 1.89
C ARG A 334 -3.62 8.30 1.27
N ILE A 335 -3.47 9.37 2.05
CA ILE A 335 -3.58 10.73 1.53
C ILE A 335 -2.53 10.96 0.43
N ASN A 336 -1.26 10.62 0.71
CA ASN A 336 -0.17 10.77 -0.25
C ASN A 336 -0.37 9.93 -1.51
N GLU A 337 -0.80 8.68 -1.37
CA GLU A 337 -1.10 7.79 -2.51
C GLU A 337 -2.27 8.31 -3.34
N PHE A 338 -3.30 8.84 -2.69
CA PHE A 338 -4.43 9.46 -3.38
C PHE A 338 -3.99 10.71 -4.16
N VAL A 339 -3.14 11.56 -3.59
CA VAL A 339 -2.56 12.72 -4.27
C VAL A 339 -1.69 12.30 -5.46
N LYS A 340 -0.80 11.30 -5.28
CA LYS A 340 0.03 10.75 -6.36
C LYS A 340 -0.85 10.20 -7.50
N ARG A 341 -1.90 9.44 -7.18
CA ARG A 341 -2.84 8.91 -8.15
C ARG A 341 -3.56 10.01 -8.93
N ALA A 342 -4.03 11.05 -8.25
CA ALA A 342 -4.71 12.18 -8.88
C ALA A 342 -3.78 12.92 -9.86
N ARG A 343 -2.51 13.12 -9.50
CA ARG A 343 -1.49 13.70 -10.39
C ARG A 343 -1.21 12.80 -11.59
N ALA A 344 -1.04 11.50 -11.38
CA ALA A 344 -0.83 10.54 -12.46
C ALA A 344 -2.02 10.49 -13.42
N ALA A 345 -3.25 10.48 -12.92
CA ALA A 345 -4.46 10.49 -13.74
C ALA A 345 -4.59 11.79 -14.57
N LYS A 346 -4.19 12.93 -14.01
CA LYS A 346 -4.15 14.21 -14.74
C LYS A 346 -3.13 14.16 -15.87
N ILE A 347 -1.91 13.68 -15.62
CA ILE A 347 -0.87 13.53 -16.64
C ILE A 347 -1.32 12.57 -17.74
N HIS A 348 -1.90 11.43 -17.34
CA HIS A 348 -2.45 10.46 -18.28
C HIS A 348 -3.53 11.11 -19.19
N ALA A 349 -4.43 11.92 -18.64
CA ALA A 349 -5.44 12.63 -19.43
C ALA A 349 -4.81 13.59 -20.46
N TYR A 350 -3.71 14.27 -20.11
CA TYR A 350 -2.97 15.10 -21.06
C TYR A 350 -2.34 14.26 -22.17
N ILE A 351 -1.70 13.12 -21.83
CA ILE A 351 -1.11 12.22 -22.82
C ILE A 351 -2.16 11.70 -23.80
N ILE A 352 -3.26 11.13 -23.31
CA ILE A 352 -4.34 10.58 -24.14
C ILE A 352 -4.96 11.66 -25.05
N SER A 353 -5.18 12.86 -24.50
CA SER A 353 -5.75 13.97 -25.27
C SER A 353 -4.80 14.51 -26.33
N HIS A 354 -3.48 14.54 -26.04
CA HIS A 354 -2.44 14.93 -26.98
C HIS A 354 -2.37 13.93 -28.15
N LEU A 355 -2.33 12.64 -27.85
CA LEU A 355 -2.35 11.59 -28.87
C LEU A 355 -3.60 11.69 -29.75
N LYS A 356 -4.77 11.94 -29.16
CA LYS A 356 -6.02 12.18 -29.92
C LYS A 356 -5.92 13.41 -30.82
N LYS A 357 -5.35 14.51 -30.35
CA LYS A 357 -5.16 15.76 -31.09
C LYS A 357 -4.22 15.58 -32.29
N ALA A 358 -3.19 14.69 -32.15
CA ALA A 358 -2.24 14.38 -33.20
C ALA A 358 -2.80 13.47 -34.31
N MET A 359 -3.98 12.86 -34.11
CA MET A 359 -4.61 12.02 -35.12
C MET A 359 -5.25 12.85 -36.24
N PRO A 360 -5.08 12.46 -37.53
CA PRO A 360 -5.70 13.15 -38.65
C PRO A 360 -7.21 12.93 -38.69
N ALA A 361 -7.94 13.93 -39.23
CA ALA A 361 -9.41 13.88 -39.31
C ALA A 361 -9.91 12.83 -40.30
N MET A 362 -9.23 12.62 -41.45
CA MET A 362 -9.77 11.81 -42.56
C MET A 362 -8.86 10.64 -42.96
N MET A 363 -7.76 10.85 -43.67
CA MET A 363 -6.96 9.80 -44.29
C MET A 363 -5.66 9.47 -43.50
N GLY A 364 -5.12 8.23 -43.64
CA GLY A 364 -3.82 7.86 -43.10
C GLY A 364 -3.81 7.56 -41.59
N LYS A 365 -4.95 7.38 -40.97
CA LYS A 365 -5.06 7.16 -39.50
C LYS A 365 -4.16 6.03 -38.98
N ALA A 366 -4.16 4.88 -39.66
CA ALA A 366 -3.34 3.73 -39.22
C ALA A 366 -1.84 4.04 -39.25
N LYS A 367 -1.36 4.71 -40.31
CA LYS A 367 0.07 5.08 -40.45
C LYS A 367 0.49 6.10 -39.39
N VAL A 368 -0.39 7.07 -39.11
CA VAL A 368 -0.11 8.09 -38.08
C VAL A 368 -0.16 7.47 -36.70
N GLN A 369 -1.13 6.60 -36.42
CA GLN A 369 -1.20 5.87 -35.17
C GLN A 369 0.07 5.07 -34.90
N GLN A 370 0.54 4.31 -35.89
CA GLN A 370 1.79 3.54 -35.74
C GLN A 370 2.98 4.46 -35.44
N ARG A 371 3.12 5.57 -36.19
CA ARG A 371 4.17 6.56 -35.93
C ARG A 371 4.13 7.14 -34.51
N LEU A 372 2.93 7.43 -33.96
CA LEU A 372 2.77 7.95 -32.62
C LEU A 372 3.18 6.90 -31.57
N ILE A 373 2.86 5.62 -31.79
CA ILE A 373 3.25 4.50 -30.93
C ILE A 373 4.78 4.31 -30.96
N ASP A 374 5.39 4.32 -32.16
CA ASP A 374 6.82 4.15 -32.32
C ASP A 374 7.62 5.28 -31.65
N ASN A 375 7.16 6.52 -31.77
CA ASN A 375 7.82 7.71 -31.21
C ASN A 375 7.18 8.19 -29.88
N LEU A 376 6.60 7.30 -29.08
CA LEU A 376 5.85 7.65 -27.89
C LEU A 376 6.66 8.45 -26.85
N GLY A 377 7.97 8.19 -26.73
CA GLY A 377 8.85 8.95 -25.85
C GLY A 377 8.95 10.44 -26.24
N ASP A 378 9.01 10.74 -27.54
CA ASP A 378 9.04 12.11 -28.04
C ASP A 378 7.67 12.81 -27.82
N GLU A 379 6.57 12.07 -27.96
CA GLU A 379 5.24 12.60 -27.67
C GLU A 379 5.08 12.93 -26.17
N PHE A 380 5.62 12.09 -25.27
CA PHE A 380 5.65 12.41 -23.84
C PHE A 380 6.47 13.67 -23.56
N ALA A 381 7.63 13.82 -24.20
CA ALA A 381 8.46 15.02 -24.05
C ALA A 381 7.75 16.30 -24.59
N LYS A 382 6.89 16.19 -25.58
CA LYS A 382 6.03 17.30 -26.05
C LYS A 382 5.00 17.69 -25.01
N VAL A 383 4.26 16.70 -24.45
CA VAL A 383 3.27 16.92 -23.40
C VAL A 383 3.94 17.53 -22.16
N GLN A 384 5.10 17.02 -21.77
CA GLN A 384 5.87 17.53 -20.64
C GLN A 384 6.18 19.02 -20.80
N ARG A 385 6.65 19.43 -21.99
CA ARG A 385 7.00 20.83 -22.28
C ARG A 385 5.76 21.71 -22.41
N GLU A 386 4.69 21.23 -23.08
CA GLU A 386 3.44 21.99 -23.28
C GLU A 386 2.75 22.35 -21.95
N PHE A 387 2.77 21.43 -20.99
CA PHE A 387 2.06 21.58 -19.70
C PHE A 387 2.99 21.78 -18.51
N HIS A 388 4.29 21.96 -18.71
CA HIS A 388 5.32 22.16 -17.66
C HIS A 388 5.27 21.09 -16.55
N LEU A 389 5.16 19.81 -16.95
CA LEU A 389 5.00 18.69 -16.02
C LEU A 389 6.34 18.09 -15.61
N PRO A 390 6.48 17.57 -14.35
CA PRO A 390 7.72 16.92 -13.90
C PRO A 390 7.92 15.58 -14.64
N ALA A 391 9.14 15.33 -15.11
CA ALA A 391 9.48 14.12 -15.87
C ALA A 391 9.24 12.83 -15.06
N GLY A 392 9.50 12.86 -13.75
CA GLY A 392 9.36 11.70 -12.86
C GLY A 392 7.91 11.24 -12.62
N ASP A 393 6.92 12.04 -12.99
CA ASP A 393 5.51 11.70 -12.83
C ASP A 393 4.92 11.01 -14.09
N PHE A 394 5.71 10.87 -15.17
CA PHE A 394 5.26 10.20 -16.39
C PHE A 394 5.34 8.67 -16.24
N PRO A 395 4.40 7.93 -16.86
CA PRO A 395 4.43 6.49 -16.88
C PRO A 395 5.62 5.95 -17.68
N ASN A 396 5.99 4.68 -17.44
CA ASN A 396 7.00 4.00 -18.23
C ASN A 396 6.55 3.91 -19.70
N VAL A 397 7.42 4.37 -20.62
CA VAL A 397 7.11 4.48 -22.05
C VAL A 397 6.83 3.12 -22.68
N ASP A 398 7.61 2.07 -22.30
CA ASP A 398 7.49 0.75 -22.93
C ASP A 398 6.22 0.03 -22.47
N GLN A 399 5.91 0.08 -21.18
CA GLN A 399 4.65 -0.46 -20.65
C GLN A 399 3.44 0.28 -21.24
N PHE A 400 3.51 1.60 -21.35
CA PHE A 400 2.42 2.38 -21.95
C PHE A 400 2.25 2.06 -23.44
N ARG A 401 3.36 1.85 -24.16
CA ARG A 401 3.36 1.46 -25.59
C ARG A 401 2.69 0.10 -25.81
N GLU A 402 3.01 -0.87 -24.95
CA GLU A 402 2.43 -2.21 -25.00
C GLU A 402 0.90 -2.15 -24.91
N VAL A 403 0.39 -1.46 -23.90
CA VAL A 403 -1.07 -1.28 -23.73
C VAL A 403 -1.67 -0.48 -24.87
N LEU A 404 -1.03 0.62 -25.28
CA LEU A 404 -1.53 1.51 -26.34
C LEU A 404 -1.69 0.80 -27.69
N SER A 405 -0.82 -0.17 -27.99
CA SER A 405 -0.87 -0.95 -29.24
C SER A 405 -2.20 -1.71 -29.42
N GLY A 406 -2.87 -2.06 -28.33
CA GLY A 406 -4.20 -2.69 -28.34
C GLY A 406 -5.37 -1.73 -28.51
N TYR A 407 -5.13 -0.41 -28.54
CA TYR A 407 -6.19 0.60 -28.61
C TYR A 407 -6.20 1.38 -29.93
N ASN A 408 -7.38 1.84 -30.29
CA ASN A 408 -7.54 2.79 -31.39
C ASN A 408 -7.55 4.23 -30.85
N ILE A 409 -6.46 4.97 -31.13
CA ILE A 409 -6.27 6.35 -30.64
C ILE A 409 -7.39 7.30 -31.14
N ASP A 410 -8.00 7.00 -32.29
CA ASP A 410 -9.10 7.83 -32.81
C ASP A 410 -10.36 7.77 -31.94
N LYS A 411 -10.51 6.74 -31.11
CA LYS A 411 -11.63 6.63 -30.15
C LYS A 411 -11.39 7.33 -28.81
N PHE A 412 -10.21 7.91 -28.61
CA PHE A 412 -9.90 8.62 -27.37
C PHE A 412 -10.63 9.96 -27.29
N GLU A 413 -10.84 10.41 -26.07
CA GLU A 413 -11.49 11.68 -25.78
C GLU A 413 -10.53 12.87 -25.92
N LYS A 414 -11.08 14.00 -26.40
CA LYS A 414 -10.36 15.28 -26.36
C LYS A 414 -10.28 15.81 -24.94
N LEU A 415 -9.31 16.70 -24.70
CA LEU A 415 -9.14 17.32 -23.38
C LEU A 415 -10.42 18.02 -22.94
N LYS A 416 -10.87 17.71 -21.72
CA LYS A 416 -12.02 18.35 -21.07
C LYS A 416 -11.50 19.25 -19.93
N PRO A 417 -11.28 20.55 -20.17
CA PRO A 417 -10.63 21.44 -19.18
C PRO A 417 -11.33 21.48 -17.84
N LYS A 418 -12.67 21.35 -17.82
CA LYS A 418 -13.45 21.33 -16.57
C LYS A 418 -13.12 20.15 -15.65
N MET A 419 -12.78 18.99 -16.23
CA MET A 419 -12.39 17.81 -15.42
C MET A 419 -11.00 18.00 -14.83
N ILE A 420 -10.06 18.53 -15.61
CA ILE A 420 -8.72 18.88 -15.14
C ILE A 420 -8.79 19.90 -14.00
N GLN A 421 -9.54 21.00 -14.21
CA GLN A 421 -9.76 22.02 -13.18
C GLN A 421 -10.38 21.43 -11.90
N GLY A 422 -11.34 20.50 -12.05
CA GLY A 422 -11.94 19.82 -10.90
C GLY A 422 -10.92 19.03 -10.08
N VAL A 423 -9.94 18.39 -10.74
CA VAL A 423 -8.84 17.68 -10.03
C VAL A 423 -7.85 18.68 -9.45
N ASP A 424 -7.54 19.78 -10.10
CA ASP A 424 -6.68 20.84 -9.56
C ASP A 424 -7.32 21.49 -8.33
N ASP A 425 -8.61 21.78 -8.36
CA ASP A 425 -9.36 22.28 -7.21
C ASP A 425 -9.35 21.27 -6.06
N MET A 426 -9.48 19.97 -6.36
CA MET A 426 -9.40 18.91 -5.37
C MET A 426 -8.04 18.88 -4.67
N LEU A 427 -6.96 18.93 -5.45
CA LEU A 427 -5.60 18.90 -4.92
C LEU A 427 -5.23 20.17 -4.15
N GLY A 428 -5.64 21.34 -4.66
CA GLY A 428 -5.27 22.63 -4.08
C GLY A 428 -6.14 23.10 -2.92
N TYR A 429 -7.39 22.70 -2.87
CA TYR A 429 -8.37 23.21 -1.91
C TYR A 429 -9.10 22.13 -1.13
N ASP A 430 -9.75 21.16 -1.80
CA ASP A 430 -10.65 20.25 -1.09
C ASP A 430 -9.90 19.28 -0.14
N ILE A 431 -8.78 18.70 -0.58
CA ILE A 431 -7.96 17.82 0.27
C ILE A 431 -7.42 18.61 1.48
N PRO A 432 -6.77 19.79 1.31
CA PRO A 432 -6.38 20.62 2.44
C PRO A 432 -7.53 21.00 3.39
N ASP A 433 -8.72 21.28 2.87
CA ASP A 433 -9.89 21.61 3.69
C ASP A 433 -10.38 20.40 4.50
N VAL A 434 -10.37 19.20 3.93
CA VAL A 434 -10.68 17.96 4.66
C VAL A 434 -9.65 17.73 5.78
N LEU A 435 -8.35 17.92 5.49
CA LEU A 435 -7.29 17.72 6.48
C LEU A 435 -7.32 18.75 7.62
N LYS A 436 -7.75 19.98 7.35
CA LYS A 436 -7.94 21.00 8.39
C LYS A 436 -9.12 20.68 9.30
N LYS A 437 -10.20 20.12 8.75
CA LYS A 437 -11.43 19.84 9.49
C LYS A 437 -11.35 18.58 10.34
N PHE A 438 -10.64 17.57 9.89
CA PHE A 438 -10.55 16.28 10.57
C PHE A 438 -9.10 16.00 10.96
N ARG A 439 -8.91 15.58 12.21
CA ARG A 439 -7.61 15.05 12.66
C ARG A 439 -7.45 13.60 12.23
N ASN A 440 -6.23 13.14 12.17
CA ASN A 440 -5.95 11.72 11.97
C ASN A 440 -6.65 10.95 13.11
N PRO A 441 -7.48 9.93 12.80
CA PRO A 441 -8.25 9.19 13.81
C PRO A 441 -7.37 8.46 14.84
N TYR A 442 -6.06 8.40 14.59
CA TYR A 442 -5.10 7.73 15.46
C TYR A 442 -4.13 8.69 16.20
N ASP A 443 -4.33 10.02 16.08
CA ASP A 443 -3.58 11.03 16.83
C ASP A 443 -3.97 11.13 18.31
#